data_46ef0afd53b2347c9c12a1c420a1b3f4
#
_entry.id   46ef0afd53b2347c9c12a1c420a1b3f4
#
_cell.length_a   1.000
_cell.length_b   1.000
_cell.length_c   1.000
_cell.angle_alpha   90.00
_cell.angle_beta   90.00
_cell.angle_gamma   90.00
#
_symmetry.space_group_name_H-M   'P 1'
#
loop_
_entity.id
_entity.type
_entity.pdbx_description
1 polymer ?
#
loop_
_entity_poly.entity_id
_entity_poly.type
_entity_poly.pdbx_seq_one_letter_code
_entity_poly.pdbx_strand_id
1 'polypeptide(L)'
;GEGWVTAEYGLLPRSTGTRCDREAVKGKQSGRTQEIQRLIGRSLRAAVDRRKLGEFTIQIDCDVLQADGGTRCASISGAWVALRDAVNGMLEKGQITEDPILTQVSAVSAGIVDGRPVLDLNYVEDSGSDTDMNVVMTGEGRFVEIQGTAEGAVFSRAELDELLRLAEKGNLEIMTLQRAA
;
A
#
# COMPACT_ATOMS: atom_id res chain seq x y z
N GLY A 1 -0.46 -26.71 5.40
CA GLY A 1 0.13 -26.15 6.52
C GLY A 1 0.80 -24.79 6.37
N GLU A 2 0.27 -23.83 5.57
CA GLU A 2 0.76 -22.45 5.53
C GLU A 2 -0.42 -21.50 5.71
N GLY A 3 -0.17 -20.39 6.43
CA GLY A 3 -1.14 -19.33 6.62
C GLY A 3 -1.29 -18.45 5.38
N TRP A 4 -2.27 -17.56 5.43
CA TRP A 4 -2.56 -16.64 4.35
C TRP A 4 -2.87 -15.25 4.87
N VAL A 5 -2.47 -14.23 4.10
CA VAL A 5 -2.83 -12.83 4.33
C VAL A 5 -3.47 -12.29 3.07
N THR A 6 -4.64 -11.72 3.20
CA THR A 6 -5.38 -11.12 2.09
C THR A 6 -5.96 -9.77 2.50
N ALA A 7 -6.38 -8.98 1.53
CA ALA A 7 -6.94 -7.66 1.80
C ALA A 7 -8.13 -7.37 0.88
N GLU A 8 -9.09 -6.65 1.44
CA GLU A 8 -10.18 -5.98 0.76
C GLU A 8 -9.88 -4.47 0.71
N TYR A 9 -10.41 -3.79 -0.30
CA TYR A 9 -10.23 -2.35 -0.45
C TYR A 9 -11.53 -1.72 -0.96
N GLY A 10 -11.88 -0.57 -0.42
CA GLY A 10 -13.02 0.16 -0.88
C GLY A 10 -12.98 1.65 -0.54
N LEU A 11 -13.64 2.45 -1.37
CA LEU A 11 -13.91 3.85 -1.11
C LEU A 11 -15.29 3.98 -0.47
N LEU A 12 -15.38 4.64 0.69
CA LEU A 12 -16.69 5.03 1.21
C LEU A 12 -17.34 6.09 0.29
N PRO A 13 -18.69 6.12 0.19
CA PRO A 13 -19.37 7.01 -0.75
C PRO A 13 -19.00 8.48 -0.64
N ARG A 14 -18.61 8.95 0.55
CA ARG A 14 -18.21 10.34 0.83
C ARG A 14 -16.73 10.54 1.03
N SER A 15 -15.91 9.54 0.70
CA SER A 15 -14.46 9.66 0.77
C SER A 15 -13.88 10.61 -0.27
N THR A 16 -14.58 10.87 -1.36
CA THR A 16 -14.19 11.75 -2.47
C THR A 16 -14.96 13.07 -2.45
N GLY A 17 -14.48 14.08 -3.19
CA GLY A 17 -15.11 15.39 -3.27
C GLY A 17 -16.57 15.35 -3.75
N THR A 18 -16.89 14.43 -4.67
CA THR A 18 -18.26 14.08 -5.07
C THR A 18 -18.62 12.70 -4.56
N ARG A 19 -19.90 12.44 -4.29
CA ARG A 19 -20.34 11.11 -3.83
C ARG A 19 -20.09 10.06 -4.93
N CYS A 20 -19.36 9.00 -4.58
CA CYS A 20 -19.22 7.82 -5.42
C CYS A 20 -20.22 6.71 -5.01
N ASP A 21 -20.54 5.83 -5.94
CA ASP A 21 -21.44 4.71 -5.67
C ASP A 21 -20.70 3.58 -4.93
N ARG A 22 -21.43 2.89 -4.05
CA ARG A 22 -20.90 1.63 -3.49
C ARG A 22 -20.88 0.56 -4.57
N GLU A 23 -19.73 -0.11 -4.73
CA GLU A 23 -19.57 -1.20 -5.69
C GLU A 23 -20.51 -2.39 -5.39
N ALA A 24 -20.81 -2.63 -4.11
CA ALA A 24 -21.77 -3.66 -3.68
C ALA A 24 -23.15 -3.51 -4.33
N VAL A 25 -23.59 -2.28 -4.60
CA VAL A 25 -24.88 -2.01 -5.29
C VAL A 25 -24.84 -2.49 -6.75
N LYS A 26 -23.66 -2.46 -7.37
CA LYS A 26 -23.46 -2.93 -8.75
C LYS A 26 -23.29 -4.44 -8.85
N GLY A 27 -23.20 -5.15 -7.72
CA GLY A 27 -23.02 -6.59 -7.64
C GLY A 27 -21.64 -7.12 -8.05
N LYS A 28 -20.70 -6.21 -8.37
CA LYS A 28 -19.32 -6.57 -8.73
C LYS A 28 -18.35 -5.43 -8.39
N GLN A 29 -17.12 -5.81 -8.04
CA GLN A 29 -16.03 -4.87 -7.87
C GLN A 29 -15.44 -4.44 -9.22
N SER A 30 -14.92 -3.23 -9.28
CA SER A 30 -14.18 -2.73 -10.44
C SER A 30 -12.82 -3.43 -10.59
N GLY A 31 -12.24 -3.40 -11.77
CA GLY A 31 -10.90 -3.91 -12.00
C GLY A 31 -9.85 -3.20 -11.16
N ARG A 32 -10.03 -1.87 -10.96
CA ARG A 32 -9.16 -1.06 -10.09
C ARG A 32 -9.20 -1.53 -8.63
N THR A 33 -10.38 -1.76 -8.08
CA THR A 33 -10.54 -2.28 -6.71
C THR A 33 -9.85 -3.63 -6.55
N GLN A 34 -10.07 -4.56 -7.49
CA GLN A 34 -9.44 -5.88 -7.46
C GLN A 34 -7.91 -5.81 -7.61
N GLU A 35 -7.40 -4.90 -8.44
CA GLU A 35 -5.96 -4.68 -8.59
C GLU A 35 -5.35 -4.20 -7.28
N ILE A 36 -5.96 -3.21 -6.63
CA ILE A 36 -5.48 -2.66 -5.35
C ILE A 36 -5.52 -3.71 -4.23
N GLN A 37 -6.59 -4.48 -4.11
CA GLN A 37 -6.68 -5.59 -3.15
C GLN A 37 -5.54 -6.59 -3.32
N ARG A 38 -5.24 -6.96 -4.57
CA ARG A 38 -4.13 -7.87 -4.88
C ARG A 38 -2.77 -7.28 -4.54
N LEU A 39 -2.59 -5.99 -4.81
CA LEU A 39 -1.37 -5.25 -4.49
C LEU A 39 -1.14 -5.22 -2.97
N ILE A 40 -2.15 -4.83 -2.17
CA ILE A 40 -2.06 -4.81 -0.71
C ILE A 40 -1.72 -6.21 -0.18
N GLY A 41 -2.50 -7.23 -0.57
CA GLY A 41 -2.28 -8.59 -0.11
C GLY A 41 -0.88 -9.12 -0.47
N ARG A 42 -0.38 -8.84 -1.67
CA ARG A 42 0.98 -9.21 -2.10
C ARG A 42 2.04 -8.51 -1.26
N SER A 43 1.88 -7.22 -1.01
CA SER A 43 2.80 -6.41 -0.21
C SER A 43 2.90 -6.94 1.22
N LEU A 44 1.78 -7.26 1.84
CA LEU A 44 1.76 -7.82 3.20
C LEU A 44 2.36 -9.22 3.25
N ARG A 45 2.09 -10.07 2.26
CA ARG A 45 2.69 -11.42 2.22
C ARG A 45 4.21 -11.40 2.05
N ALA A 46 4.78 -10.36 1.45
CA ALA A 46 6.24 -10.19 1.40
C ALA A 46 6.87 -9.93 2.78
N ALA A 47 6.06 -9.49 3.74
CA ALA A 47 6.49 -9.20 5.11
C ALA A 47 6.24 -10.34 6.10
N VAL A 48 5.70 -11.49 5.67
CA VAL A 48 5.22 -12.56 6.56
C VAL A 48 5.81 -13.92 6.20
N ASP A 49 6.35 -14.62 7.19
CA ASP A 49 6.60 -16.05 7.11
C ASP A 49 5.28 -16.80 7.32
N ARG A 50 4.67 -17.25 6.22
CA ARG A 50 3.38 -17.93 6.24
C ARG A 50 3.39 -19.27 6.97
N ARG A 51 4.56 -19.93 7.10
CA ARG A 51 4.70 -21.18 7.86
C ARG A 51 4.57 -20.93 9.35
N LYS A 52 5.21 -19.84 9.84
CA LYS A 52 5.09 -19.42 11.25
C LYS A 52 3.69 -18.92 11.59
N LEU A 53 2.98 -18.35 10.61
CA LEU A 53 1.58 -17.98 10.81
C LEU A 53 0.68 -19.20 11.03
N GLY A 54 1.08 -20.40 10.56
CA GLY A 54 0.27 -21.62 10.70
C GLY A 54 -0.96 -21.58 9.78
N GLU A 55 -1.98 -22.37 10.08
CA GLU A 55 -3.19 -22.50 9.25
C GLU A 55 -4.22 -21.38 9.51
N PHE A 56 -3.76 -20.17 9.77
CA PHE A 56 -4.62 -19.00 9.93
C PHE A 56 -4.70 -18.18 8.65
N THR A 57 -5.84 -17.59 8.41
CA THR A 57 -6.03 -16.54 7.39
C THR A 57 -6.28 -15.21 8.10
N ILE A 58 -5.44 -14.21 7.81
CA ILE A 58 -5.67 -12.83 8.25
C ILE A 58 -6.25 -12.08 7.06
N GLN A 59 -7.46 -11.57 7.23
CA GLN A 59 -8.14 -10.71 6.26
C GLN A 59 -8.14 -9.28 6.79
N ILE A 60 -7.71 -8.35 5.94
CA ILE A 60 -7.58 -6.93 6.28
C ILE A 60 -8.50 -6.13 5.38
N ASP A 61 -9.37 -5.34 5.99
CA ASP A 61 -10.28 -4.45 5.30
C ASP A 61 -9.71 -3.03 5.29
N CYS A 62 -9.54 -2.46 4.09
CA CYS A 62 -9.02 -1.12 3.87
C CYS A 62 -10.14 -0.21 3.37
N ASP A 63 -10.84 0.45 4.29
CA ASP A 63 -11.89 1.41 3.99
C ASP A 63 -11.34 2.83 3.96
N VAL A 64 -11.36 3.45 2.78
CA VAL A 64 -10.93 4.84 2.60
C VAL A 64 -12.03 5.78 3.08
N LEU A 65 -11.78 6.46 4.19
CA LEU A 65 -12.70 7.43 4.80
C LEU A 65 -12.64 8.79 4.09
N GLN A 66 -11.44 9.23 3.76
CA GLN A 66 -11.17 10.46 3.01
C GLN A 66 -10.05 10.16 2.00
N ALA A 67 -10.39 10.29 0.73
CA ALA A 67 -9.45 10.08 -0.37
C ALA A 67 -8.76 11.39 -0.76
N ASP A 68 -7.49 11.25 -1.11
CA ASP A 68 -6.67 12.21 -1.84
C ASP A 68 -5.83 11.41 -2.84
N GLY A 69 -4.66 11.84 -3.28
CA GLY A 69 -3.71 11.00 -4.01
C GLY A 69 -3.19 9.83 -3.15
N GLY A 70 -2.71 8.76 -3.78
CA GLY A 70 -1.99 7.68 -3.11
C GLY A 70 -2.81 6.77 -2.18
N THR A 71 -4.13 6.64 -2.35
CA THR A 71 -4.96 5.81 -1.45
C THR A 71 -4.51 4.35 -1.37
N ARG A 72 -3.95 3.78 -2.46
CA ARG A 72 -3.39 2.42 -2.46
C ARG A 72 -2.14 2.32 -1.59
N CYS A 73 -1.28 3.32 -1.61
CA CYS A 73 -0.07 3.40 -0.80
C CYS A 73 -0.41 3.57 0.70
N ALA A 74 -1.35 4.45 1.02
CA ALA A 74 -1.85 4.62 2.38
C ALA A 74 -2.48 3.33 2.91
N SER A 75 -3.25 2.61 2.08
CA SER A 75 -3.83 1.31 2.44
C SER A 75 -2.76 0.26 2.77
N ILE A 76 -1.69 0.15 1.97
CA ILE A 76 -0.58 -0.78 2.25
C ILE A 76 0.08 -0.43 3.59
N SER A 77 0.39 0.84 3.79
CA SER A 77 1.11 1.31 4.98
C SER A 77 0.28 1.15 6.26
N GLY A 78 -1.02 1.47 6.22
CA GLY A 78 -1.94 1.26 7.34
C GLY A 78 -2.25 -0.22 7.58
N ALA A 79 -2.41 -1.00 6.52
CA ALA A 79 -2.65 -2.44 6.62
C ALA A 79 -1.49 -3.19 7.29
N TRP A 80 -0.24 -2.73 7.13
CA TRP A 80 0.89 -3.33 7.84
C TRP A 80 0.79 -3.12 9.37
N VAL A 81 0.34 -1.94 9.83
CA VAL A 81 0.11 -1.67 11.26
C VAL A 81 -0.99 -2.59 11.79
N ALA A 82 -2.11 -2.68 11.10
CA ALA A 82 -3.21 -3.56 11.49
C ALA A 82 -2.79 -5.05 11.51
N LEU A 83 -1.95 -5.47 10.55
CA LEU A 83 -1.37 -6.81 10.52
C LEU A 83 -0.47 -7.06 11.75
N ARG A 84 0.37 -6.10 12.11
CA ARG A 84 1.25 -6.19 13.28
C ARG A 84 0.43 -6.34 14.56
N ASP A 85 -0.62 -5.52 14.73
CA ASP A 85 -1.52 -5.60 15.88
C ASP A 85 -2.24 -6.94 15.96
N ALA A 86 -2.75 -7.43 14.84
CA ALA A 86 -3.39 -8.74 14.78
C ALA A 86 -2.43 -9.86 15.22
N VAL A 87 -1.20 -9.84 14.72
CA VAL A 87 -0.16 -10.83 15.08
C VAL A 87 0.21 -10.72 16.56
N ASN A 88 0.37 -9.52 17.10
CA ASN A 88 0.61 -9.32 18.52
C ASN A 88 -0.51 -9.95 19.37
N GLY A 89 -1.76 -9.70 19.02
CA GLY A 89 -2.90 -10.31 19.72
C GLY A 89 -2.95 -11.83 19.58
N MET A 90 -2.49 -12.41 18.47
CA MET A 90 -2.40 -13.88 18.30
C MET A 90 -1.30 -14.48 19.19
N LEU A 91 -0.14 -13.81 19.30
CA LEU A 91 0.95 -14.22 20.18
C LEU A 91 0.53 -14.16 21.66
N GLU A 92 -0.10 -13.07 22.09
CA GLU A 92 -0.60 -12.91 23.46
C GLU A 92 -1.62 -13.97 23.85
N LYS A 93 -2.47 -14.40 22.92
CA LYS A 93 -3.46 -15.47 23.12
C LYS A 93 -2.89 -16.87 22.95
N GLY A 94 -1.60 -17.02 22.62
CA GLY A 94 -0.97 -18.29 22.36
C GLY A 94 -1.51 -19.05 21.13
N GLN A 95 -2.14 -18.33 20.19
CA GLN A 95 -2.64 -18.91 18.94
C GLN A 95 -1.51 -19.28 17.99
N ILE A 96 -0.42 -18.49 18.03
CA ILE A 96 0.85 -18.77 17.36
C ILE A 96 1.97 -18.66 18.38
N THR A 97 3.06 -19.38 18.16
CA THR A 97 4.17 -19.50 19.12
C THR A 97 5.40 -18.68 18.73
N GLU A 98 5.51 -18.30 17.46
CA GLU A 98 6.62 -17.50 16.94
C GLU A 98 6.07 -16.31 16.16
N ASP A 99 6.82 -15.21 16.18
CA ASP A 99 6.46 -14.03 15.36
C ASP A 99 6.64 -14.34 13.87
N PRO A 100 5.58 -14.28 13.06
CA PRO A 100 5.66 -14.50 11.63
C PRO A 100 6.09 -13.26 10.85
N ILE A 101 6.15 -12.07 11.46
CA ILE A 101 6.53 -10.84 10.76
C ILE A 101 8.03 -10.83 10.49
N LEU A 102 8.41 -10.76 9.22
CA LEU A 102 9.80 -10.73 8.76
C LEU A 102 10.36 -9.31 8.72
N THR A 103 9.54 -8.35 8.31
CA THR A 103 9.97 -6.97 8.06
C THR A 103 8.79 -6.00 8.07
N GLN A 104 9.08 -4.71 8.11
CA GLN A 104 8.09 -3.67 7.78
C GLN A 104 7.85 -3.62 6.28
N VAL A 105 6.66 -3.15 5.90
CA VAL A 105 6.35 -2.76 4.53
C VAL A 105 5.60 -1.45 4.55
N SER A 106 6.00 -0.54 3.68
CA SER A 106 5.29 0.71 3.42
C SER A 106 5.25 1.01 1.93
N ALA A 107 4.42 1.95 1.56
CA ALA A 107 4.29 2.41 0.19
C ALA A 107 4.07 3.91 0.14
N VAL A 108 4.56 4.53 -0.92
CA VAL A 108 4.36 5.95 -1.21
C VAL A 108 4.26 6.17 -2.71
N SER A 109 3.51 7.20 -3.12
CA SER A 109 3.49 7.67 -4.50
C SER A 109 4.62 8.67 -4.77
N ALA A 110 5.11 8.68 -5.99
CA ALA A 110 6.03 9.68 -6.52
C ALA A 110 5.68 9.93 -7.98
N GLY A 111 5.95 11.10 -8.50
CA GLY A 111 5.63 11.40 -9.89
C GLY A 111 6.38 12.61 -10.45
N ILE A 112 6.15 12.89 -11.72
CA ILE A 112 6.67 14.09 -12.38
C ILE A 112 5.50 15.03 -12.63
N VAL A 113 5.55 16.20 -12.01
CA VAL A 113 4.56 17.27 -12.13
C VAL A 113 5.24 18.51 -12.64
N ASP A 114 4.79 19.04 -13.78
CA ASP A 114 5.43 20.20 -14.44
C ASP A 114 6.96 20.03 -14.60
N GLY A 115 7.39 18.85 -15.02
CA GLY A 115 8.80 18.49 -15.22
C GLY A 115 9.63 18.37 -13.94
N ARG A 116 8.99 18.27 -12.76
CA ARG A 116 9.69 18.15 -11.46
C ARG A 116 9.30 16.87 -10.76
N PRO A 117 10.27 16.09 -10.24
CA PRO A 117 9.99 14.95 -9.38
C PRO A 117 9.35 15.41 -8.05
N VAL A 118 8.23 14.82 -7.70
CA VAL A 118 7.42 15.11 -6.50
C VAL A 118 7.18 13.81 -5.73
N LEU A 119 7.21 13.90 -4.39
CA LEU A 119 6.91 12.80 -3.48
C LEU A 119 5.54 12.98 -2.88
N ASP A 120 4.80 11.87 -2.70
CA ASP A 120 3.51 11.83 -2.02
C ASP A 120 2.48 12.75 -2.69
N LEU A 121 2.13 12.40 -3.93
CA LEU A 121 1.23 13.18 -4.77
C LEU A 121 -0.16 13.33 -4.12
N ASN A 122 -0.64 14.56 -3.99
CA ASN A 122 -2.04 14.83 -3.73
C ASN A 122 -2.90 14.60 -5.00
N TYR A 123 -4.23 14.65 -4.87
CA TYR A 123 -5.12 14.36 -5.99
C TYR A 123 -4.93 15.30 -7.20
N VAL A 124 -4.64 16.58 -6.97
CA VAL A 124 -4.42 17.54 -8.05
C VAL A 124 -3.12 17.25 -8.80
N GLU A 125 -2.07 16.94 -8.06
CA GLU A 125 -0.78 16.56 -8.62
C GLU A 125 -0.88 15.22 -9.36
N ASP A 126 -1.51 14.20 -8.76
CA ASP A 126 -1.72 12.87 -9.34
C ASP A 126 -2.49 12.94 -10.66
N SER A 127 -3.61 13.68 -10.66
CA SER A 127 -4.47 13.82 -11.85
C SER A 127 -3.86 14.67 -12.99
N GLY A 128 -2.86 15.47 -12.69
CA GLY A 128 -2.16 16.33 -13.65
C GLY A 128 -0.72 15.92 -13.93
N SER A 129 -0.26 14.80 -13.37
CA SER A 129 1.12 14.36 -13.52
C SER A 129 1.42 13.82 -14.93
N ASP A 130 2.63 14.08 -15.42
CA ASP A 130 3.17 13.45 -16.64
C ASP A 130 3.48 11.98 -16.41
N THR A 131 3.90 11.65 -15.19
CA THR A 131 4.26 10.29 -14.74
C THR A 131 3.82 10.11 -13.30
N ASP A 132 3.11 9.03 -13.01
CA ASP A 132 2.82 8.58 -11.66
C ASP A 132 3.51 7.25 -11.36
N MET A 133 3.93 7.06 -10.13
CA MET A 133 4.60 5.87 -9.66
C MET A 133 4.18 5.53 -8.23
N ASN A 134 3.95 4.24 -7.98
CA ASN A 134 3.75 3.72 -6.64
C ASN A 134 4.89 2.77 -6.29
N VAL A 135 5.54 2.99 -5.17
CA VAL A 135 6.72 2.24 -4.74
C VAL A 135 6.47 1.60 -3.39
N VAL A 136 6.52 0.27 -3.36
CA VAL A 136 6.37 -0.53 -2.15
C VAL A 136 7.74 -1.07 -1.73
N MET A 137 8.14 -0.81 -0.49
CA MET A 137 9.46 -1.19 0.02
C MET A 137 9.37 -1.92 1.35
N THR A 138 10.37 -2.76 1.61
CA THR A 138 10.60 -3.39 2.92
C THR A 138 11.48 -2.53 3.82
N GLY A 139 11.50 -2.86 5.12
CA GLY A 139 12.34 -2.18 6.12
C GLY A 139 13.85 -2.31 5.86
N GLU A 140 14.30 -3.27 5.04
CA GLU A 140 15.68 -3.44 4.60
C GLU A 140 16.01 -2.66 3.32
N GLY A 141 15.11 -1.80 2.86
CA GLY A 141 15.31 -1.01 1.64
C GLY A 141 15.16 -1.80 0.34
N ARG A 142 14.48 -2.95 0.36
CA ARG A 142 14.20 -3.75 -0.83
C ARG A 142 12.84 -3.41 -1.41
N PHE A 143 12.73 -3.48 -2.71
CA PHE A 143 11.45 -3.25 -3.39
C PHE A 143 10.59 -4.52 -3.37
N VAL A 144 9.33 -4.36 -3.02
CA VAL A 144 8.29 -5.38 -3.19
C VAL A 144 7.63 -5.20 -4.54
N GLU A 145 7.33 -3.94 -4.91
CA GLU A 145 6.71 -3.60 -6.18
C GLU A 145 7.03 -2.16 -6.56
N ILE A 146 7.22 -1.95 -7.84
CA ILE A 146 7.33 -0.63 -8.47
C ILE A 146 6.32 -0.62 -9.61
N GLN A 147 5.32 0.25 -9.53
CA GLN A 147 4.38 0.53 -10.61
C GLN A 147 4.63 1.95 -11.07
N GLY A 148 4.91 2.16 -12.33
CA GLY A 148 5.13 3.48 -12.90
C GLY A 148 4.53 3.56 -14.29
N THR A 149 3.80 4.64 -14.56
CA THR A 149 3.12 4.89 -15.82
C THR A 149 3.40 6.30 -16.29
N ALA A 150 3.74 6.45 -17.58
CA ALA A 150 3.79 7.74 -18.25
C ALA A 150 2.43 8.00 -18.90
N GLU A 151 1.69 8.99 -18.40
CA GLU A 151 0.38 9.36 -18.93
C GLU A 151 0.47 10.55 -19.90
N GLY A 152 1.44 11.44 -19.69
CA GLY A 152 1.72 12.58 -20.55
C GLY A 152 3.05 12.43 -21.30
N ALA A 153 4.14 12.76 -20.64
CA ALA A 153 5.49 12.63 -21.18
C ALA A 153 6.19 11.38 -20.65
N VAL A 154 6.97 10.71 -21.50
CA VAL A 154 7.80 9.57 -21.10
C VAL A 154 8.94 10.02 -20.20
N PHE A 155 9.32 9.20 -19.23
CA PHE A 155 10.41 9.49 -18.30
C PHE A 155 11.69 8.74 -18.66
N SER A 156 12.80 9.37 -18.39
CA SER A 156 14.15 8.85 -18.60
C SER A 156 14.59 7.94 -17.42
N ARG A 157 15.72 7.24 -17.62
CA ARG A 157 16.36 6.47 -16.54
C ARG A 157 16.79 7.36 -15.37
N ALA A 158 17.27 8.57 -15.63
CA ALA A 158 17.68 9.50 -14.59
C ALA A 158 16.50 9.98 -13.73
N GLU A 159 15.36 10.25 -14.37
CA GLU A 159 14.11 10.60 -13.67
C GLU A 159 13.58 9.42 -12.85
N LEU A 160 13.64 8.20 -13.37
CA LEU A 160 13.30 7.00 -12.60
C LEU A 160 14.16 6.86 -11.34
N ASP A 161 15.48 7.03 -11.47
CA ASP A 161 16.41 6.93 -10.34
C ASP A 161 16.11 8.01 -9.28
N GLU A 162 15.74 9.22 -9.69
CA GLU A 162 15.33 10.29 -8.76
C GLU A 162 13.98 10.01 -8.09
N LEU A 163 12.99 9.50 -8.82
CA LEU A 163 11.70 9.09 -8.25
C LEU A 163 11.87 7.97 -7.21
N LEU A 164 12.73 6.99 -7.48
CA LEU A 164 13.04 5.91 -6.54
C LEU A 164 13.75 6.44 -5.29
N ARG A 165 14.68 7.40 -5.44
CA ARG A 165 15.35 8.05 -4.31
C ARG A 165 14.36 8.81 -3.42
N LEU A 166 13.40 9.54 -4.00
CA LEU A 166 12.34 10.21 -3.26
C LEU A 166 11.42 9.23 -2.56
N ALA A 167 11.02 8.16 -3.26
CA ALA A 167 10.18 7.12 -2.70
C ALA A 167 10.85 6.38 -1.53
N GLU A 168 12.15 6.10 -1.60
CA GLU A 168 12.93 5.54 -0.50
C GLU A 168 12.86 6.44 0.73
N LYS A 169 13.11 7.74 0.57
CA LYS A 169 12.98 8.73 1.67
C LYS A 169 11.59 8.68 2.29
N GLY A 170 10.53 8.77 1.49
CA GLY A 170 9.14 8.75 1.98
C GLY A 170 8.79 7.47 2.70
N ASN A 171 9.19 6.31 2.16
CA ASN A 171 8.96 5.02 2.81
C ASN A 171 9.67 4.92 4.17
N LEU A 172 10.89 5.40 4.32
CA LEU A 172 11.62 5.41 5.59
C LEU A 172 10.93 6.29 6.64
N GLU A 173 10.40 7.43 6.24
CA GLU A 173 9.61 8.32 7.11
C GLU A 173 8.32 7.63 7.57
N ILE A 174 7.56 7.00 6.64
CA ILE A 174 6.35 6.25 6.95
C ILE A 174 6.65 5.10 7.92
N MET A 175 7.72 4.33 7.69
CA MET A 175 8.12 3.24 8.57
C MET A 175 8.48 3.72 9.99
N THR A 176 8.97 4.95 10.11
CA THR A 176 9.19 5.55 11.42
C THR A 176 7.87 5.84 12.14
N LEU A 177 6.86 6.33 11.42
CA LEU A 177 5.53 6.53 11.96
C LEU A 177 4.82 5.21 12.31
N GLN A 178 4.96 4.18 11.48
CA GLN A 178 4.42 2.84 11.76
C GLN A 178 4.94 2.25 13.09
N ARG A 179 6.21 2.53 13.44
CA ARG A 179 6.80 2.08 14.72
C ARG A 179 6.28 2.85 15.93
N ALA A 180 5.74 4.03 15.71
CA ALA A 180 5.23 4.88 16.77
C ALA A 180 3.70 4.69 17.02
N ALA A 181 3.04 3.99 16.09
CA ALA A 181 1.61 3.67 16.20
C ALA A 181 1.41 2.41 17.04
#